data_dd6ac9cc8ed3d72c5975afb1dc4be2e3
#
_entry.id   dd6ac9cc8ed3d72c5975afb1dc4be2e3
#
_cell.length_a   1.000
_cell.length_b   1.000
_cell.length_c   1.000
_cell.angle_alpha   90.00
_cell.angle_beta   90.00
_cell.angle_gamma   90.00
#
_symmetry.space_group_name_H-M   'P 1'
#
loop_
_entity.id
_entity.type
_entity.pdbx_description
1 polymer ?
#
loop_
_entity_poly.entity_id
_entity_poly.type
_entity_poly.pdbx_seq_one_letter_code
_entity_poly.pdbx_strand_id
1 'polypeptide(L)'
;LRAKGAQVGKEVQAPTYWGEKTFTSGPVYFGALVCFLFVLGMFVIRNPMKWWLFGGSVFLILLALGRNFDNFNDFMFHYLPMYNKFRTVEMALVIPGMVFPIIAIWGLKEVLSETVSDALLKRGLIAALAITGGLSLILWLMPSMLLDFRSSFDAQYQLPDWYYNALLMDRASLASADALRSLVFILLGAALLFWFYTSKDRKKVAT
;
A
#
# COMPACT_ATOMS: atom_id res chain seq x y z
N LEU A 1 23.17 3.83 9.53
CA LEU A 1 24.19 2.77 9.48
C LEU A 1 25.58 3.37 9.66
N ARG A 2 26.25 3.08 10.77
CA ARG A 2 27.68 3.32 10.92
C ARG A 2 28.41 2.13 10.30
N ALA A 3 28.84 2.26 9.04
CA ALA A 3 29.76 1.30 8.44
C ALA A 3 31.07 1.31 9.25
N LYS A 4 31.34 0.26 10.01
CA LYS A 4 32.65 0.05 10.66
C LYS A 4 33.70 -0.08 9.57
N GLY A 5 34.49 0.96 9.34
CA GLY A 5 35.63 0.94 8.43
C GLY A 5 35.70 2.04 7.38
N ALA A 6 34.73 2.94 7.27
CA ALA A 6 34.86 4.10 6.39
C ALA A 6 35.80 5.13 7.01
N GLN A 7 36.79 5.59 6.24
CA GLN A 7 37.65 6.70 6.64
C GLN A 7 36.79 7.89 7.06
N VAL A 8 37.04 8.36 8.26
CA VAL A 8 36.41 9.52 8.87
C VAL A 8 36.67 10.75 8.00
N GLY A 9 35.64 11.25 7.30
CA GLY A 9 35.83 12.47 6.53
C GLY A 9 34.58 13.04 5.85
N LYS A 10 33.66 12.23 5.38
CA LYS A 10 32.37 12.70 4.85
C LYS A 10 31.33 11.63 5.13
N GLU A 11 30.32 11.96 5.94
CA GLU A 11 29.11 11.15 6.05
C GLU A 11 28.37 11.26 4.70
N VAL A 12 28.57 10.27 3.83
CA VAL A 12 27.76 10.13 2.62
C VAL A 12 26.44 9.53 3.08
N GLN A 13 25.45 10.39 3.29
CA GLN A 13 24.08 9.96 3.53
C GLN A 13 23.49 9.51 2.19
N ALA A 14 23.57 8.22 1.91
CA ALA A 14 22.86 7.66 0.77
C ALA A 14 21.37 7.57 1.11
N PRO A 15 20.47 8.01 0.21
CA PRO A 15 19.04 7.96 0.46
C PRO A 15 18.58 6.49 0.50
N THR A 16 17.82 6.14 1.52
CA THR A 16 17.13 4.84 1.60
C THR A 16 15.97 4.74 0.63
N TYR A 17 15.50 5.86 0.09
CA TYR A 17 14.47 5.92 -0.94
C TYR A 17 15.04 5.47 -2.29
N TRP A 18 14.31 4.61 -3.01
CA TRP A 18 14.71 4.05 -4.31
C TRP A 18 13.75 4.35 -5.46
N GLY A 19 12.72 5.19 -5.24
CA GLY A 19 11.78 5.59 -6.28
C GLY A 19 12.41 6.55 -7.31
N GLU A 20 11.83 6.61 -8.51
CA GLU A 20 12.28 7.44 -9.62
C GLU A 20 11.98 8.94 -9.46
N LYS A 21 11.62 9.40 -8.26
CA LYS A 21 11.22 10.78 -8.00
C LYS A 21 12.27 11.52 -7.18
N THR A 22 12.79 12.60 -7.75
CA THR A 22 13.90 13.39 -7.19
C THR A 22 13.51 14.35 -6.08
N PHE A 23 12.27 14.85 -6.05
CA PHE A 23 11.90 16.00 -5.20
C PHE A 23 10.75 15.76 -4.25
N THR A 24 10.11 14.60 -4.34
CA THR A 24 9.01 14.25 -3.44
C THR A 24 9.48 13.17 -2.48
N SER A 25 9.65 13.55 -1.24
CA SER A 25 9.98 12.62 -0.18
C SER A 25 8.70 12.16 0.51
N GLY A 26 8.44 10.91 0.44
CA GLY A 26 7.44 10.27 1.27
C GLY A 26 6.49 9.38 0.49
N PRO A 27 6.46 8.09 0.83
CA PRO A 27 5.45 7.18 0.32
C PRO A 27 4.08 7.58 0.86
N VAL A 28 3.08 7.58 -0.02
CA VAL A 28 1.68 7.69 0.41
C VAL A 28 1.29 6.36 1.06
N TYR A 29 0.99 6.40 2.34
CA TYR A 29 0.62 5.22 3.11
C TYR A 29 -0.87 5.20 3.41
N PHE A 30 -1.59 4.22 2.87
CA PHE A 30 -3.04 4.06 3.10
C PHE A 30 -3.37 3.33 4.41
N GLY A 31 -2.42 2.66 5.02
CA GLY A 31 -2.61 1.85 6.23
C GLY A 31 -2.97 0.39 5.93
N ALA A 32 -2.21 -0.55 6.48
CA ALA A 32 -2.41 -1.97 6.23
C ALA A 32 -3.80 -2.47 6.65
N LEU A 33 -4.27 -2.04 7.84
CA LEU A 33 -5.60 -2.37 8.32
C LEU A 33 -6.70 -1.74 7.47
N VAL A 34 -6.49 -0.51 6.99
CA VAL A 34 -7.43 0.17 6.09
C VAL A 34 -7.53 -0.58 4.76
N CYS A 35 -6.41 -1.00 4.19
CA CYS A 35 -6.40 -1.80 2.96
C CYS A 35 -7.12 -3.15 3.14
N PHE A 36 -6.91 -3.83 4.27
CA PHE A 36 -7.61 -5.06 4.60
C PHE A 36 -9.13 -4.85 4.70
N LEU A 37 -9.56 -3.82 5.44
CA LEU A 37 -10.99 -3.47 5.58
C LEU A 37 -11.60 -2.95 4.27
N PHE A 38 -10.82 -2.25 3.45
CA PHE A 38 -11.22 -1.82 2.11
C PHE A 38 -11.56 -3.03 1.24
N VAL A 39 -10.66 -4.02 1.17
CA VAL A 39 -10.91 -5.24 0.40
C VAL A 39 -12.12 -5.98 0.94
N LEU A 40 -12.24 -6.13 2.28
CA LEU A 40 -13.44 -6.69 2.90
C LEU A 40 -14.70 -5.92 2.50
N GLY A 41 -14.67 -4.59 2.54
CA GLY A 41 -15.77 -3.71 2.14
C GLY A 41 -16.20 -3.93 0.70
N MET A 42 -15.25 -4.13 -0.22
CA MET A 42 -15.56 -4.45 -1.62
C MET A 42 -16.37 -5.74 -1.77
N PHE A 43 -16.23 -6.70 -0.86
CA PHE A 43 -17.03 -7.93 -0.86
C PHE A 43 -18.39 -7.76 -0.18
N VAL A 44 -18.44 -7.09 0.98
CA VAL A 44 -19.65 -7.06 1.82
C VAL A 44 -20.65 -5.97 1.46
N ILE A 45 -20.20 -4.82 0.95
CA ILE A 45 -21.07 -3.72 0.53
C ILE A 45 -21.84 -4.15 -0.72
N ARG A 46 -23.17 -4.03 -0.67
CA ARG A 46 -24.05 -4.39 -1.81
C ARG A 46 -24.31 -3.22 -2.76
N ASN A 47 -24.09 -1.99 -2.32
CA ASN A 47 -24.34 -0.78 -3.12
C ASN A 47 -23.37 -0.70 -4.32
N PRO A 48 -23.86 -0.50 -5.56
CA PRO A 48 -23.02 -0.40 -6.77
C PRO A 48 -22.09 0.81 -6.77
N MET A 49 -22.33 1.81 -5.93
CA MET A 49 -21.47 3.00 -5.78
C MET A 49 -20.02 2.63 -5.42
N LYS A 50 -19.81 1.50 -4.72
CA LYS A 50 -18.46 1.00 -4.40
C LYS A 50 -17.58 0.82 -5.62
N TRP A 51 -18.17 0.39 -6.76
CA TRP A 51 -17.41 0.15 -7.99
C TRP A 51 -16.97 1.45 -8.67
N TRP A 52 -17.79 2.51 -8.58
CA TRP A 52 -17.40 3.83 -9.04
C TRP A 52 -16.26 4.41 -8.21
N LEU A 53 -16.35 4.30 -6.89
CA LEU A 53 -15.30 4.72 -5.97
C LEU A 53 -14.00 3.93 -6.19
N PHE A 54 -14.10 2.61 -6.36
CA PHE A 54 -12.97 1.75 -6.66
C PHE A 54 -12.33 2.10 -8.00
N GLY A 55 -13.12 2.15 -9.07
CA GLY A 55 -12.62 2.46 -10.42
C GLY A 55 -11.97 3.85 -10.49
N GLY A 56 -12.59 4.86 -9.88
CA GLY A 56 -12.01 6.19 -9.76
C GLY A 56 -10.70 6.20 -8.99
N SER A 57 -10.62 5.45 -7.89
CA SER A 57 -9.38 5.34 -7.11
C SER A 57 -8.27 4.65 -7.89
N VAL A 58 -8.57 3.55 -8.58
CA VAL A 58 -7.59 2.83 -9.42
C VAL A 58 -7.09 3.76 -10.54
N PHE A 59 -7.99 4.46 -11.22
CA PHE A 59 -7.61 5.42 -12.26
C PHE A 59 -6.67 6.50 -11.73
N LEU A 60 -6.98 7.10 -10.58
CA LEU A 60 -6.15 8.13 -9.97
C LEU A 60 -4.80 7.59 -9.45
N ILE A 61 -4.75 6.36 -8.97
CA ILE A 61 -3.49 5.69 -8.60
C ILE A 61 -2.63 5.47 -9.84
N LEU A 62 -3.21 5.01 -10.96
CA LEU A 62 -2.50 4.85 -12.22
C LEU A 62 -1.93 6.18 -12.75
N LEU A 63 -2.71 7.27 -12.66
CA LEU A 63 -2.22 8.61 -12.99
C LEU A 63 -1.05 9.03 -12.09
N ALA A 64 -1.14 8.73 -10.80
CA ALA A 64 -0.12 9.11 -9.82
C ALA A 64 1.20 8.34 -9.97
N LEU A 65 1.19 7.17 -10.63
CA LEU A 65 2.43 6.43 -10.95
C LEU A 65 3.37 7.25 -11.85
N GLY A 66 2.83 8.14 -12.69
CA GLY A 66 3.63 9.03 -13.53
C GLY A 66 4.69 8.25 -14.33
N ARG A 67 5.97 8.60 -14.16
CA ARG A 67 7.10 7.94 -14.84
C ARG A 67 7.28 6.45 -14.55
N ASN A 68 6.76 5.97 -13.42
CA ASN A 68 6.80 4.53 -13.13
C ASN A 68 5.87 3.72 -14.04
N PHE A 69 5.01 4.40 -14.83
CA PHE A 69 4.15 3.78 -15.83
C PHE A 69 4.10 4.65 -17.10
N ASP A 70 5.26 4.78 -17.75
CA ASP A 70 5.50 5.72 -18.85
C ASP A 70 4.47 5.63 -19.97
N ASN A 71 4.13 4.44 -20.46
CA ASN A 71 3.18 4.26 -21.56
C ASN A 71 1.80 4.88 -21.27
N PHE A 72 1.31 4.69 -20.04
CA PHE A 72 0.03 5.24 -19.62
C PHE A 72 0.12 6.74 -19.37
N ASN A 73 1.20 7.18 -18.77
CA ASN A 73 1.44 8.61 -18.51
C ASN A 73 1.58 9.40 -19.82
N ASP A 74 2.30 8.88 -20.80
CA ASP A 74 2.47 9.50 -22.11
C ASP A 74 1.14 9.57 -22.87
N PHE A 75 0.34 8.51 -22.85
CA PHE A 75 -1.01 8.52 -23.38
C PHE A 75 -1.87 9.60 -22.72
N MET A 76 -1.88 9.68 -21.39
CA MET A 76 -2.65 10.71 -20.67
C MET A 76 -2.13 12.11 -20.93
N PHE A 77 -0.82 12.29 -21.09
CA PHE A 77 -0.21 13.58 -21.39
C PHE A 77 -0.67 14.16 -22.74
N HIS A 78 -0.86 13.30 -23.75
CA HIS A 78 -1.26 13.72 -25.09
C HIS A 78 -2.79 13.85 -25.25
N TYR A 79 -3.57 13.01 -24.58
CA TYR A 79 -5.00 12.91 -24.81
C TYR A 79 -5.88 13.52 -23.71
N LEU A 80 -5.38 13.61 -22.45
CA LEU A 80 -6.19 14.16 -21.36
C LEU A 80 -6.03 15.69 -21.32
N PRO A 81 -7.13 16.45 -21.53
CA PRO A 81 -7.07 17.91 -21.47
C PRO A 81 -6.51 18.41 -20.13
N MET A 82 -5.63 19.38 -20.20
CA MET A 82 -4.98 20.03 -19.05
C MET A 82 -4.04 19.14 -18.21
N TYR A 83 -3.91 17.83 -18.48
CA TYR A 83 -3.00 16.96 -17.74
C TYR A 83 -1.56 17.46 -17.77
N ASN A 84 -1.10 17.98 -18.91
CA ASN A 84 0.22 18.56 -19.11
C ASN A 84 0.48 19.87 -18.30
N LYS A 85 -0.54 20.42 -17.63
CA LYS A 85 -0.41 21.59 -16.75
C LYS A 85 -0.13 21.19 -15.29
N PHE A 86 -0.38 19.94 -14.93
CA PHE A 86 -0.11 19.45 -13.58
C PHE A 86 1.37 19.10 -13.43
N ARG A 87 2.05 19.81 -12.53
CA ARG A 87 3.47 19.58 -12.23
C ARG A 87 3.69 18.35 -11.34
N THR A 88 2.71 18.02 -10.50
CA THR A 88 2.80 16.95 -9.50
C THR A 88 1.53 16.10 -9.57
N VAL A 89 1.58 15.06 -10.39
CA VAL A 89 0.43 14.13 -10.59
C VAL A 89 0.08 13.31 -9.34
N GLU A 90 1.02 13.21 -8.40
CA GLU A 90 0.85 12.50 -7.13
C GLU A 90 -0.22 13.09 -6.22
N MET A 91 -0.55 14.38 -6.39
CA MET A 91 -1.66 15.01 -5.66
C MET A 91 -2.99 14.27 -5.90
N ALA A 92 -3.12 13.54 -7.01
CA ALA A 92 -4.28 12.71 -7.27
C ALA A 92 -4.50 11.62 -6.20
N LEU A 93 -3.45 11.20 -5.48
CA LEU A 93 -3.52 10.20 -4.41
C LEU A 93 -4.30 10.65 -3.17
N VAL A 94 -4.56 11.95 -3.03
CA VAL A 94 -5.41 12.47 -1.94
C VAL A 94 -6.82 11.85 -2.01
N ILE A 95 -7.37 11.69 -3.21
CA ILE A 95 -8.72 11.12 -3.39
C ILE A 95 -8.76 9.63 -3.01
N PRO A 96 -7.91 8.74 -3.55
CA PRO A 96 -7.80 7.37 -3.04
C PRO A 96 -7.53 7.31 -1.53
N GLY A 97 -6.70 8.21 -1.01
CA GLY A 97 -6.40 8.32 0.43
C GLY A 97 -7.65 8.57 1.29
N MET A 98 -8.69 9.20 0.75
CA MET A 98 -9.99 9.37 1.40
C MET A 98 -10.94 8.21 1.10
N VAL A 99 -10.97 7.71 -0.12
CA VAL A 99 -11.91 6.66 -0.56
C VAL A 99 -11.63 5.34 0.15
N PHE A 100 -10.36 4.96 0.35
CA PHE A 100 -10.01 3.71 1.02
C PHE A 100 -10.58 3.63 2.44
N PRO A 101 -10.37 4.61 3.33
CA PRO A 101 -10.99 4.63 4.65
C PRO A 101 -12.53 4.66 4.59
N ILE A 102 -13.12 5.40 3.65
CA ILE A 102 -14.59 5.46 3.51
C ILE A 102 -15.17 4.09 3.22
N ILE A 103 -14.63 3.34 2.24
CA ILE A 103 -15.08 2.00 1.92
C ILE A 103 -14.78 1.03 3.07
N ALA A 104 -13.63 1.19 3.75
CA ALA A 104 -13.27 0.38 4.91
C ALA A 104 -14.29 0.53 6.06
N ILE A 105 -14.62 1.78 6.41
CA ILE A 105 -15.60 2.08 7.47
C ILE A 105 -17.01 1.64 7.05
N TRP A 106 -17.39 1.87 5.80
CA TRP A 106 -18.68 1.43 5.27
C TRP A 106 -18.81 -0.09 5.32
N GLY A 107 -17.77 -0.82 4.86
CA GLY A 107 -17.74 -2.28 4.97
C GLY A 107 -17.83 -2.77 6.41
N LEU A 108 -17.10 -2.14 7.33
CA LEU A 108 -17.15 -2.46 8.74
C LEU A 108 -18.56 -2.21 9.33
N LYS A 109 -19.21 -1.10 8.97
CA LYS A 109 -20.60 -0.81 9.35
C LYS A 109 -21.56 -1.92 8.89
N GLU A 110 -21.43 -2.38 7.63
CA GLU A 110 -22.28 -3.48 7.12
C GLU A 110 -22.07 -4.78 7.90
N VAL A 111 -20.83 -5.07 8.29
CA VAL A 111 -20.50 -6.25 9.11
C VAL A 111 -21.11 -6.14 10.50
N LEU A 112 -20.98 -4.97 11.14
CA LEU A 112 -21.47 -4.75 12.52
C LEU A 112 -23.00 -4.67 12.57
N SER A 113 -23.67 -4.18 11.52
CA SER A 113 -25.14 -4.10 11.47
C SER A 113 -25.81 -5.44 11.16
N GLU A 114 -25.07 -6.53 11.06
CA GLU A 114 -25.55 -7.89 10.77
C GLU A 114 -26.39 -8.00 9.47
N THR A 115 -26.28 -7.05 8.56
CA THR A 115 -26.98 -7.07 7.26
C THR A 115 -26.33 -8.04 6.27
N VAL A 116 -25.11 -8.48 6.58
CA VAL A 116 -24.31 -9.39 5.74
C VAL A 116 -24.54 -10.83 6.14
N SER A 117 -24.82 -11.70 5.16
CA SER A 117 -24.93 -13.14 5.43
C SER A 117 -23.58 -13.72 5.86
N ASP A 118 -23.64 -14.70 6.77
CA ASP A 118 -22.45 -15.38 7.31
C ASP A 118 -21.53 -15.95 6.21
N ALA A 119 -22.13 -16.52 5.17
CA ALA A 119 -21.38 -17.07 4.04
C ALA A 119 -20.61 -15.99 3.26
N LEU A 120 -21.23 -14.82 3.06
CA LEU A 120 -20.59 -13.70 2.36
C LEU A 120 -19.48 -13.09 3.22
N LEU A 121 -19.72 -12.91 4.52
CA LEU A 121 -18.72 -12.40 5.45
C LEU A 121 -17.51 -13.31 5.52
N LYS A 122 -17.71 -14.63 5.66
CA LYS A 122 -16.63 -15.62 5.68
C LYS A 122 -15.79 -15.57 4.38
N ARG A 123 -16.46 -15.53 3.22
CA ARG A 123 -15.77 -15.42 1.92
C ARG A 123 -15.00 -14.10 1.80
N GLY A 124 -15.60 -12.98 2.22
CA GLY A 124 -14.97 -11.68 2.22
C GLY A 124 -13.74 -11.60 3.13
N LEU A 125 -13.82 -12.16 4.35
CA LEU A 125 -12.68 -12.23 5.28
C LEU A 125 -11.53 -13.07 4.72
N ILE A 126 -11.83 -14.25 4.15
CA ILE A 126 -10.80 -15.09 3.54
C ILE A 126 -10.15 -14.39 2.35
N ALA A 127 -10.96 -13.77 1.47
CA ALA A 127 -10.44 -13.06 0.32
C ALA A 127 -9.59 -11.84 0.73
N ALA A 128 -10.06 -11.03 1.68
CA ALA A 128 -9.32 -9.89 2.18
C ALA A 128 -7.99 -10.31 2.81
N LEU A 129 -8.02 -11.37 3.65
CA LEU A 129 -6.80 -11.90 4.26
C LEU A 129 -5.84 -12.50 3.22
N ALA A 130 -6.35 -13.24 2.24
CA ALA A 130 -5.52 -13.82 1.18
C ALA A 130 -4.85 -12.75 0.32
N ILE A 131 -5.58 -11.70 -0.05
CA ILE A 131 -5.04 -10.62 -0.89
C ILE A 131 -4.06 -9.75 -0.09
N THR A 132 -4.48 -9.17 1.02
CA THR A 132 -3.63 -8.20 1.76
C THR A 132 -2.59 -8.89 2.63
N GLY A 133 -2.96 -9.95 3.32
CA GLY A 133 -2.06 -10.75 4.14
C GLY A 133 -1.07 -11.55 3.28
N GLY A 134 -1.54 -12.14 2.18
CA GLY A 134 -0.70 -12.86 1.23
C GLY A 134 0.35 -11.95 0.58
N LEU A 135 -0.05 -10.75 0.13
CA LEU A 135 0.88 -9.76 -0.40
C LEU A 135 1.93 -9.35 0.64
N SER A 136 1.49 -9.04 1.87
CA SER A 136 2.40 -8.69 2.97
C SER A 136 3.34 -9.83 3.32
N LEU A 137 2.86 -11.07 3.28
CA LEU A 137 3.68 -12.27 3.53
C LEU A 137 4.76 -12.45 2.46
N ILE A 138 4.42 -12.30 1.19
CA ILE A 138 5.37 -12.38 0.08
C ILE A 138 6.43 -11.28 0.20
N LEU A 139 6.02 -10.04 0.47
CA LEU A 139 6.94 -8.92 0.66
C LEU A 139 7.85 -9.11 1.88
N TRP A 140 7.37 -9.75 2.94
CA TRP A 140 8.19 -10.07 4.10
C TRP A 140 9.24 -11.12 3.82
N LEU A 141 8.85 -12.24 3.18
CA LEU A 141 9.74 -13.37 2.94
C LEU A 141 10.67 -13.17 1.75
N MET A 142 10.18 -12.52 0.69
CA MET A 142 10.87 -12.38 -0.59
C MET A 142 10.65 -10.97 -1.18
N PRO A 143 11.12 -9.90 -0.51
CA PRO A 143 10.88 -8.53 -0.97
C PRO A 143 11.42 -8.26 -2.37
N SER A 144 12.56 -8.87 -2.72
CA SER A 144 13.20 -8.73 -4.04
C SER A 144 12.45 -9.44 -5.18
N MET A 145 11.42 -10.24 -4.89
CA MET A 145 10.59 -10.86 -5.92
C MET A 145 9.63 -9.86 -6.56
N LEU A 146 9.16 -8.89 -5.77
CA LEU A 146 8.16 -7.91 -6.20
C LEU A 146 8.72 -6.50 -6.36
N LEU A 147 9.83 -6.18 -5.69
CA LEU A 147 10.42 -4.86 -5.68
C LEU A 147 11.84 -4.89 -6.20
N ASP A 148 12.16 -3.98 -7.11
CA ASP A 148 13.53 -3.66 -7.46
C ASP A 148 13.98 -2.49 -6.58
N PHE A 149 15.04 -2.72 -5.78
CA PHE A 149 15.58 -1.74 -4.85
C PHE A 149 16.61 -0.80 -5.47
N ARG A 150 16.81 -0.88 -6.78
CA ARG A 150 17.72 -0.02 -7.55
C ARG A 150 17.00 1.26 -7.94
N SER A 151 17.74 2.36 -7.99
CA SER A 151 17.26 3.65 -8.49
C SER A 151 18.17 4.15 -9.58
N SER A 152 17.61 4.80 -10.62
CA SER A 152 18.39 5.45 -11.67
C SER A 152 19.30 6.56 -11.11
N PHE A 153 18.94 7.11 -9.95
CA PHE A 153 19.74 8.14 -9.26
C PHE A 153 20.94 7.59 -8.51
N ASP A 154 20.99 6.29 -8.23
CA ASP A 154 22.09 5.68 -7.47
C ASP A 154 23.44 5.89 -8.16
N ALA A 155 23.46 5.93 -9.51
CA ALA A 155 24.67 6.20 -10.30
C ALA A 155 25.27 7.60 -10.04
N GLN A 156 24.45 8.58 -9.62
CA GLN A 156 24.92 9.95 -9.36
C GLN A 156 25.77 10.04 -8.07
N TYR A 157 25.59 9.11 -7.15
CA TYR A 157 26.30 9.10 -5.87
C TYR A 157 27.71 8.49 -5.97
N GLN A 158 28.07 7.85 -7.10
CA GLN A 158 29.37 7.20 -7.33
C GLN A 158 29.83 6.36 -6.12
N LEU A 159 28.93 5.58 -5.57
CA LEU A 159 29.19 4.80 -4.36
C LEU A 159 30.12 3.61 -4.68
N PRO A 160 31.07 3.26 -3.80
CA PRO A 160 31.81 2.02 -3.93
C PRO A 160 30.90 0.80 -3.93
N ASP A 161 31.23 -0.26 -4.69
CA ASP A 161 30.39 -1.46 -4.83
C ASP A 161 29.97 -2.10 -3.51
N TRP A 162 30.87 -2.16 -2.54
CA TRP A 162 30.58 -2.70 -1.22
C TRP A 162 29.51 -1.89 -0.47
N TYR A 163 29.52 -0.56 -0.63
CA TYR A 163 28.55 0.33 0.00
C TYR A 163 27.20 0.25 -0.72
N TYR A 164 27.21 0.19 -2.05
CA TYR A 164 26.01 0.04 -2.85
C TYR A 164 25.26 -1.25 -2.55
N ASN A 165 26.00 -2.38 -2.43
CA ASN A 165 25.41 -3.65 -2.04
C ASN A 165 24.80 -3.61 -0.62
N ALA A 166 25.48 -2.96 0.33
CA ALA A 166 24.94 -2.76 1.67
C ALA A 166 23.66 -1.91 1.66
N LEU A 167 23.60 -0.86 0.84
CA LEU A 167 22.43 -0.01 0.67
C LEU A 167 21.23 -0.80 0.11
N LEU A 168 21.44 -1.67 -0.88
CA LEU A 168 20.37 -2.54 -1.41
C LEU A 168 19.84 -3.51 -0.35
N MET A 169 20.73 -4.08 0.46
CA MET A 169 20.32 -4.96 1.57
C MET A 169 19.51 -4.20 2.63
N ASP A 170 19.89 -2.96 2.95
CA ASP A 170 19.16 -2.13 3.90
C ASP A 170 17.77 -1.76 3.38
N ARG A 171 17.65 -1.37 2.11
CA ARG A 171 16.35 -1.09 1.46
C ARG A 171 15.44 -2.32 1.52
N ALA A 172 15.98 -3.51 1.19
CA ALA A 172 15.25 -4.77 1.27
C ALA A 172 14.83 -5.12 2.71
N SER A 173 15.72 -4.90 3.68
CA SER A 173 15.45 -5.13 5.10
C SER A 173 14.36 -4.21 5.63
N LEU A 174 14.39 -2.93 5.27
CA LEU A 174 13.35 -1.96 5.64
C LEU A 174 11.98 -2.35 5.06
N ALA A 175 11.93 -2.72 3.78
CA ALA A 175 10.70 -3.17 3.13
C ALA A 175 10.14 -4.44 3.79
N SER A 176 11.01 -5.42 4.11
CA SER A 176 10.62 -6.64 4.80
C SER A 176 10.09 -6.37 6.21
N ALA A 177 10.74 -5.50 6.98
CA ALA A 177 10.31 -5.13 8.33
C ALA A 177 8.94 -4.42 8.32
N ASP A 178 8.70 -3.54 7.35
CA ASP A 178 7.41 -2.85 7.21
C ASP A 178 6.31 -3.80 6.74
N ALA A 179 6.63 -4.74 5.86
CA ALA A 179 5.71 -5.81 5.43
C ALA A 179 5.30 -6.73 6.60
N LEU A 180 6.24 -7.11 7.47
CA LEU A 180 5.95 -7.88 8.68
C LEU A 180 5.03 -7.09 9.63
N ARG A 181 5.33 -5.82 9.85
CA ARG A 181 4.48 -4.93 10.66
C ARG A 181 3.06 -4.85 10.10
N SER A 182 2.93 -4.69 8.78
CA SER A 182 1.65 -4.66 8.08
C SER A 182 0.89 -5.97 8.24
N LEU A 183 1.57 -7.11 8.09
CA LEU A 183 1.01 -8.44 8.29
C LEU A 183 0.45 -8.63 9.70
N VAL A 184 1.18 -8.18 10.73
CA VAL A 184 0.72 -8.25 12.13
C VAL A 184 -0.59 -7.47 12.31
N PHE A 185 -0.68 -6.24 11.79
CA PHE A 185 -1.91 -5.45 11.88
C PHE A 185 -3.09 -6.09 11.14
N ILE A 186 -2.85 -6.67 9.96
CA ILE A 186 -3.87 -7.40 9.19
C ILE A 186 -4.36 -8.61 9.97
N LEU A 187 -3.45 -9.41 10.53
CA LEU A 187 -3.81 -10.59 11.32
C LEU A 187 -4.59 -10.24 12.58
N LEU A 188 -4.22 -9.16 13.29
CA LEU A 188 -4.96 -8.66 14.45
C LEU A 188 -6.38 -8.22 14.04
N GLY A 189 -6.52 -7.45 12.96
CA GLY A 189 -7.82 -7.04 12.45
C GLY A 189 -8.68 -8.23 12.02
N ALA A 190 -8.11 -9.20 11.32
CA ALA A 190 -8.79 -10.43 10.93
C ALA A 190 -9.23 -11.26 12.13
N ALA A 191 -8.36 -11.40 13.14
CA ALA A 191 -8.67 -12.13 14.36
C ALA A 191 -9.83 -11.50 15.15
N LEU A 192 -9.84 -10.17 15.28
CA LEU A 192 -10.92 -9.43 15.94
C LEU A 192 -12.26 -9.61 15.21
N LEU A 193 -12.26 -9.51 13.88
CA LEU A 193 -13.48 -9.73 13.09
C LEU A 193 -13.93 -11.19 13.11
N PHE A 194 -12.99 -12.13 13.11
CA PHE A 194 -13.30 -13.54 13.25
C PHE A 194 -13.88 -13.86 14.64
N TRP A 195 -13.32 -13.30 15.70
CA TRP A 195 -13.84 -13.41 17.05
C TRP A 195 -15.26 -12.83 17.14
N PHE A 196 -15.49 -11.64 16.58
CA PHE A 196 -16.84 -11.06 16.49
C PHE A 196 -17.80 -11.98 15.74
N TYR A 197 -17.36 -12.57 14.62
CA TYR A 197 -18.15 -13.50 13.83
C TYR A 197 -18.54 -14.77 14.60
N THR A 198 -17.64 -15.32 15.42
CA THR A 198 -17.86 -16.56 16.19
C THR A 198 -18.55 -16.32 17.53
N SER A 199 -18.62 -15.09 18.02
CA SER A 199 -19.27 -14.76 19.29
C SER A 199 -20.77 -15.02 19.23
N LYS A 200 -21.28 -15.75 20.21
CA LYS A 200 -22.73 -16.05 20.34
C LYS A 200 -23.58 -14.80 20.68
N ASP A 201 -22.93 -13.75 21.22
CA ASP A 201 -23.59 -12.53 21.69
C ASP A 201 -23.34 -11.34 20.78
N ARG A 202 -23.40 -11.50 19.44
CA ARG A 202 -23.18 -10.45 18.45
C ARG A 202 -24.00 -9.18 18.74
N LYS A 203 -25.24 -9.33 19.18
CA LYS A 203 -26.15 -8.22 19.51
C LYS A 203 -25.65 -7.34 20.67
N LYS A 204 -24.87 -7.91 21.63
CA LYS A 204 -24.37 -7.17 22.80
C LYS A 204 -23.09 -6.39 22.51
N VAL A 205 -22.38 -6.75 21.46
CA VAL A 205 -21.11 -6.09 21.07
C VAL A 205 -21.37 -4.92 20.12
N ALA A 206 -22.52 -4.90 19.45
CA ALA A 206 -22.89 -3.88 18.46
C ALA A 206 -23.68 -2.69 19.06
N THR A 207 -24.04 -2.74 20.32
CA THR A 207 -24.64 -1.62 21.10
C THR A 207 -23.63 -0.95 21.99
#